data_917e6d8ede7ab04e7ed54eb1bfbbddf8
#
_entry.id   917e6d8ede7ab04e7ed54eb1bfbbddf8
#
_cell.length_a   1.000
_cell.length_b   1.000
_cell.length_c   1.000
_cell.angle_alpha   90.00
_cell.angle_beta   90.00
_cell.angle_gamma   90.00
#
_symmetry.space_group_name_H-M   'P 1'
#
loop_
_entity.id
_entity.type
_entity.pdbx_description
1 polymer ?
#
loop_
_entity_poly.entity_id
_entity_poly.type
_entity_poly.pdbx_seq_one_letter_code
_entity_poly.pdbx_strand_id
1 'polypeptide(L)'
;MGYTGPLYIGKDTHLLSGPAQDTALEVLLANGVTVMVDARERFTPTPAVSRAILRHNAELPGGVTGTAGDRADGIVVTPSHNPPTDGGFKYNPPSGGPADTDATSWIADRANEYLRASLKGVARCNLNQLGQPGQPAASLKVPFDYLDMYVCDLGLVLDLETIRGAGVRIGADPLGGASVDYWGAIGEQYDLSLTVVNPSVAVSYTHLRAHE
;
A
#
# COMPACT_ATOMS: atom_id res chain seq x y z
N MET A 1 7.51 7.97 16.61
CA MET A 1 6.08 7.93 16.83
C MET A 1 5.65 6.80 17.79
N GLY A 2 6.46 5.78 18.02
CA GLY A 2 6.24 4.75 19.06
C GLY A 2 5.16 3.71 18.71
N TYR A 3 4.82 3.56 17.45
CA TYR A 3 3.97 2.45 16.99
C TYR A 3 4.79 1.17 16.88
N THR A 4 4.23 0.06 17.35
CA THR A 4 4.88 -1.26 17.42
C THR A 4 4.12 -2.33 16.64
N GLY A 5 2.96 -1.98 16.09
CA GLY A 5 2.18 -2.86 15.22
C GLY A 5 2.81 -3.07 13.84
N PRO A 6 2.16 -3.87 12.99
CA PRO A 6 2.66 -4.15 11.66
C PRO A 6 2.60 -2.91 10.77
N LEU A 7 3.55 -2.80 9.84
CA LEU A 7 3.56 -1.79 8.80
C LEU A 7 3.00 -2.39 7.51
N TYR A 8 1.93 -1.81 6.97
CA TYR A 8 1.35 -2.18 5.70
C TYR A 8 2.04 -1.45 4.56
N ILE A 9 2.57 -2.19 3.56
CA ILE A 9 3.24 -1.56 2.41
C ILE A 9 2.60 -1.99 1.10
N GLY A 10 2.30 -1.00 0.25
CA GLY A 10 1.83 -1.20 -1.11
C GLY A 10 2.67 -0.42 -2.12
N LYS A 11 2.64 -0.87 -3.37
CA LYS A 11 3.27 -0.18 -4.50
C LYS A 11 2.30 0.01 -5.65
N ASP A 12 2.48 1.08 -6.39
CA ASP A 12 1.78 1.32 -7.64
C ASP A 12 2.53 0.75 -8.86
N THR A 13 2.07 1.11 -10.06
CA THR A 13 2.60 0.60 -11.33
C THR A 13 3.77 1.41 -11.90
N HIS A 14 4.26 2.45 -11.22
CA HIS A 14 5.40 3.23 -11.69
C HIS A 14 6.68 2.38 -11.74
N LEU A 15 7.56 2.71 -12.69
CA LEU A 15 8.76 1.94 -13.00
C LEU A 15 9.66 1.72 -11.77
N LEU A 16 9.81 2.73 -10.94
CA LEU A 16 10.69 2.70 -9.77
C LEU A 16 10.02 2.17 -8.50
N SER A 17 8.70 1.96 -8.50
CA SER A 17 7.96 1.57 -7.29
C SER A 17 8.36 0.17 -6.80
N GLY A 18 8.63 -0.77 -7.70
CA GLY A 18 9.15 -2.09 -7.33
C GLY A 18 10.49 -2.03 -6.61
N PRO A 19 11.56 -1.54 -7.27
CA PRO A 19 12.88 -1.39 -6.64
C PRO A 19 12.88 -0.53 -5.37
N ALA A 20 12.01 0.49 -5.30
CA ALA A 20 11.88 1.33 -4.12
C ALA A 20 11.22 0.56 -2.95
N GLN A 21 10.20 -0.27 -3.22
CA GLN A 21 9.61 -1.14 -2.22
C GLN A 21 10.62 -2.16 -1.70
N ASP A 22 11.42 -2.78 -2.57
CA ASP A 22 12.46 -3.72 -2.16
C ASP A 22 13.48 -3.05 -1.23
N THR A 23 13.93 -1.85 -1.57
CA THR A 23 14.82 -1.06 -0.71
C THR A 23 14.18 -0.72 0.63
N ALA A 24 12.89 -0.36 0.65
CA ALA A 24 12.15 -0.12 1.89
C ALA A 24 12.08 -1.39 2.75
N LEU A 25 11.80 -2.55 2.16
CA LEU A 25 11.76 -3.83 2.86
C LEU A 25 13.12 -4.18 3.47
N GLU A 26 14.22 -3.99 2.73
CA GLU A 26 15.57 -4.24 3.28
C GLU A 26 15.83 -3.42 4.55
N VAL A 27 15.42 -2.16 4.56
CA VAL A 27 15.60 -1.28 5.73
C VAL A 27 14.64 -1.63 6.85
N LEU A 28 13.36 -1.78 6.56
CA LEU A 28 12.33 -2.05 7.57
C LEU A 28 12.60 -3.37 8.30
N LEU A 29 12.86 -4.44 7.56
CA LEU A 29 13.14 -5.76 8.13
C LEU A 29 14.45 -5.77 8.93
N ALA A 30 15.50 -5.07 8.46
CA ALA A 30 16.75 -4.94 9.20
C ALA A 30 16.58 -4.21 10.54
N ASN A 31 15.56 -3.39 10.68
CA ASN A 31 15.18 -2.70 11.91
C ASN A 31 14.11 -3.44 12.73
N GLY A 32 13.80 -4.69 12.40
CA GLY A 32 12.88 -5.54 13.16
C GLY A 32 11.40 -5.19 12.98
N VAL A 33 11.05 -4.42 11.95
CA VAL A 33 9.65 -4.07 11.65
C VAL A 33 8.95 -5.26 10.99
N THR A 34 7.79 -5.65 11.52
CA THR A 34 6.91 -6.60 10.83
C THR A 34 6.21 -5.89 9.68
N VAL A 35 6.39 -6.39 8.46
CA VAL A 35 5.88 -5.75 7.26
C VAL A 35 4.87 -6.64 6.55
N MET A 36 3.66 -6.12 6.34
CA MET A 36 2.59 -6.76 5.59
C MET A 36 2.74 -6.42 4.12
N VAL A 37 3.07 -7.42 3.30
CA VAL A 37 3.30 -7.25 1.85
C VAL A 37 2.21 -7.96 1.05
N ASP A 38 1.91 -7.49 -0.16
CA ASP A 38 0.91 -8.13 -1.00
C ASP A 38 1.25 -9.60 -1.28
N ALA A 39 0.34 -10.50 -0.88
CA ALA A 39 0.49 -11.94 -1.03
C ALA A 39 0.55 -12.39 -2.51
N ARG A 40 0.05 -11.56 -3.42
CA ARG A 40 0.04 -11.81 -4.87
C ARG A 40 1.24 -11.20 -5.58
N GLU A 41 2.12 -10.49 -4.83
CA GLU A 41 3.28 -9.76 -5.37
C GLU A 41 2.92 -8.75 -6.47
N ARG A 42 1.67 -8.25 -6.45
CA ARG A 42 1.10 -7.34 -7.43
C ARG A 42 1.12 -5.89 -6.94
N PHE A 43 0.27 -5.08 -7.53
CA PHE A 43 0.13 -3.67 -7.20
C PHE A 43 -1.01 -3.45 -6.21
N THR A 44 -0.81 -2.50 -5.30
CA THR A 44 -1.78 -2.22 -4.24
C THR A 44 -2.20 -0.76 -4.31
N PRO A 45 -3.47 -0.47 -4.63
CA PRO A 45 -3.95 0.91 -4.66
C PRO A 45 -3.95 1.50 -3.25
N THR A 46 -3.69 2.81 -3.17
CA THR A 46 -3.63 3.56 -1.91
C THR A 46 -4.81 3.27 -0.96
N PRO A 47 -6.08 3.24 -1.41
CA PRO A 47 -7.19 2.98 -0.51
C PRO A 47 -7.18 1.57 0.10
N ALA A 48 -6.58 0.57 -0.57
CA ALA A 48 -6.45 -0.76 0.01
C ALA A 48 -5.47 -0.78 1.19
N VAL A 49 -4.33 -0.08 1.08
CA VAL A 49 -3.40 0.10 2.21
C VAL A 49 -4.07 0.85 3.35
N SER A 50 -4.74 1.97 3.06
CA SER A 50 -5.49 2.74 4.06
C SER A 50 -6.52 1.89 4.79
N ARG A 51 -7.28 1.08 4.06
CA ARG A 51 -8.30 0.19 4.65
C ARG A 51 -7.68 -0.88 5.54
N ALA A 52 -6.56 -1.48 5.13
CA ALA A 52 -5.85 -2.48 5.92
C ALA A 52 -5.41 -1.91 7.28
N ILE A 53 -4.84 -0.71 7.29
CA ILE A 53 -4.46 0.01 8.52
C ILE A 53 -5.68 0.22 9.42
N LEU A 54 -6.75 0.77 8.87
CA LEU A 54 -7.98 1.07 9.62
C LEU A 54 -8.61 -0.21 10.19
N ARG A 55 -8.66 -1.29 9.41
CA ARG A 55 -9.22 -2.57 9.85
C ARG A 55 -8.44 -3.14 11.02
N HIS A 56 -7.11 -3.20 10.91
CA HIS A 56 -6.25 -3.66 12.00
C HIS A 56 -6.46 -2.83 13.27
N ASN A 57 -6.43 -1.53 13.14
CA ASN A 57 -6.51 -0.63 14.29
C ASN A 57 -7.91 -0.59 14.93
N ALA A 58 -8.98 -0.86 14.18
CA ALA A 58 -10.33 -0.92 14.72
C ALA A 58 -10.54 -2.10 15.69
N GLU A 59 -9.78 -3.18 15.54
CA GLU A 59 -9.84 -4.36 16.39
C GLU A 59 -9.09 -4.17 17.72
N LEU A 60 -8.25 -3.14 17.84
CA LEU A 60 -7.48 -2.85 19.04
C LEU A 60 -8.30 -2.08 20.10
N PRO A 61 -7.95 -2.20 21.39
CA PRO A 61 -8.55 -1.39 22.45
C PRO A 61 -8.45 0.11 22.15
N GLY A 62 -9.60 0.80 22.18
CA GLY A 62 -9.70 2.21 21.82
C GLY A 62 -9.82 2.51 20.32
N GLY A 63 -9.95 1.47 19.48
CA GLY A 63 -10.17 1.61 18.03
C GLY A 63 -9.06 2.42 17.34
N VAL A 64 -9.34 3.00 16.19
CA VAL A 64 -8.37 3.80 15.40
C VAL A 64 -7.86 5.07 16.09
N THR A 65 -8.57 5.57 17.09
CA THR A 65 -8.25 6.79 17.83
C THR A 65 -7.50 6.53 19.14
N GLY A 66 -7.27 5.27 19.50
CA GLY A 66 -6.53 4.92 20.73
C GLY A 66 -5.08 5.40 20.73
N THR A 67 -4.41 5.21 21.85
CA THR A 67 -3.00 5.61 22.04
C THR A 67 -2.04 4.71 21.27
N ALA A 68 -0.75 5.11 21.20
CA ALA A 68 0.33 4.33 20.61
C ALA A 68 0.42 2.90 21.21
N GLY A 69 1.19 2.03 20.63
CA GLY A 69 1.33 0.61 20.96
C GLY A 69 1.20 -0.22 19.71
N ASP A 70 0.49 -1.32 19.74
CA ASP A 70 0.37 -2.30 18.64
C ASP A 70 -0.39 -1.79 17.40
N ARG A 71 -0.46 -0.47 17.23
CA ARG A 71 -1.12 0.15 16.08
C ARG A 71 -0.31 -0.02 14.83
N ALA A 72 -1.03 -0.40 13.79
CA ALA A 72 -0.51 -0.44 12.44
C ALA A 72 -0.44 0.96 11.83
N ASP A 73 0.54 1.14 10.97
CA ASP A 73 0.68 2.25 10.03
C ASP A 73 1.07 1.71 8.65
N GLY A 74 1.40 2.57 7.71
CA GLY A 74 1.74 2.07 6.39
C GLY A 74 2.51 3.03 5.50
N ILE A 75 2.99 2.47 4.41
CA ILE A 75 3.68 3.19 3.33
C ILE A 75 3.04 2.81 2.00
N VAL A 76 2.75 3.81 1.19
CA VAL A 76 2.39 3.60 -0.22
C VAL A 76 3.52 4.12 -1.09
N VAL A 77 4.14 3.23 -1.85
CA VAL A 77 5.22 3.57 -2.79
C VAL A 77 4.56 4.02 -4.09
N THR A 78 4.38 5.33 -4.22
CA THR A 78 3.69 5.96 -5.35
C THR A 78 4.03 7.45 -5.46
N PRO A 79 4.36 7.96 -6.64
CA PRO A 79 4.42 9.40 -6.89
C PRO A 79 3.04 10.01 -7.25
N SER A 80 1.95 9.20 -7.25
CA SER A 80 0.60 9.57 -7.70
C SER A 80 0.48 9.58 -9.24
N HIS A 81 0.23 10.74 -9.86
CA HIS A 81 0.04 10.92 -11.31
C HIS A 81 1.26 11.51 -12.04
N ASN A 82 2.40 11.48 -11.41
CA ASN A 82 3.65 12.00 -11.96
C ASN A 82 4.16 11.12 -13.13
N PRO A 83 5.12 11.60 -13.93
CA PRO A 83 5.75 10.81 -14.98
C PRO A 83 6.29 9.46 -14.49
N PRO A 84 6.37 8.44 -15.36
CA PRO A 84 6.79 7.09 -14.98
C PRO A 84 8.17 6.98 -14.33
N THR A 85 9.02 7.96 -14.57
CA THR A 85 10.39 8.05 -14.03
C THR A 85 10.44 8.62 -12.61
N ASP A 86 9.34 9.21 -12.16
CA ASP A 86 9.27 9.75 -10.81
C ASP A 86 9.04 8.64 -9.80
N GLY A 87 9.46 8.89 -8.58
CA GLY A 87 9.24 8.00 -7.44
C GLY A 87 8.62 8.76 -6.28
N GLY A 88 8.06 8.05 -5.33
CA GLY A 88 7.51 8.66 -4.13
C GLY A 88 7.18 7.67 -3.05
N PHE A 89 7.27 8.15 -1.81
CA PHE A 89 6.84 7.44 -0.62
C PHE A 89 5.78 8.28 0.10
N LYS A 90 4.66 7.68 0.39
CA LYS A 90 3.60 8.30 1.20
C LYS A 90 3.45 7.52 2.49
N TYR A 91 3.66 8.17 3.61
CA TYR A 91 3.42 7.60 4.93
C TYR A 91 1.96 7.79 5.32
N ASN A 92 1.34 6.72 5.76
CA ASN A 92 -0.02 6.69 6.29
C ASN A 92 0.03 6.31 7.77
N PRO A 93 -0.25 7.23 8.69
CA PRO A 93 -0.32 6.97 10.13
C PRO A 93 -1.51 6.04 10.48
N PRO A 94 -1.67 5.66 11.75
CA PRO A 94 -2.76 4.76 12.19
C PRO A 94 -4.18 5.19 11.84
N SER A 95 -4.40 6.45 11.50
CA SER A 95 -5.67 6.95 10.96
C SER A 95 -5.96 6.46 9.54
N GLY A 96 -5.01 5.80 8.88
CA GLY A 96 -5.13 5.30 7.50
C GLY A 96 -5.08 6.38 6.42
N GLY A 97 -5.20 7.65 6.78
CA GLY A 97 -5.12 8.79 5.87
C GLY A 97 -3.69 9.23 5.56
N PRO A 98 -3.50 10.29 4.78
CA PRO A 98 -2.18 10.87 4.56
C PRO A 98 -1.63 11.47 5.86
N ALA A 99 -0.31 11.37 6.05
CA ALA A 99 0.36 12.01 7.18
C ALA A 99 0.29 13.53 7.09
N ASP A 100 0.28 14.18 8.26
CA ASP A 100 0.36 15.62 8.35
C ASP A 100 1.74 16.18 7.95
N THR A 101 1.83 17.49 7.85
CA THR A 101 3.05 18.19 7.44
C THR A 101 4.18 18.01 8.45
N ASP A 102 3.88 17.95 9.75
CA ASP A 102 4.90 17.82 10.79
C ASP A 102 5.58 16.45 10.69
N ALA A 103 4.79 15.37 10.51
CA ALA A 103 5.32 14.03 10.34
C ALA A 103 6.15 13.90 9.04
N THR A 104 5.63 14.42 7.92
CA THR A 104 6.33 14.35 6.63
C THR A 104 7.60 15.18 6.61
N SER A 105 7.61 16.36 7.22
CA SER A 105 8.81 17.20 7.37
C SER A 105 9.87 16.50 8.23
N TRP A 106 9.47 15.92 9.36
CA TRP A 106 10.40 15.18 10.21
C TRP A 106 11.04 13.99 9.47
N ILE A 107 10.23 13.23 8.71
CA ILE A 107 10.73 12.11 7.90
C ILE A 107 11.73 12.60 6.85
N ALA A 108 11.40 13.67 6.13
CA ALA A 108 12.26 14.24 5.11
C ALA A 108 13.58 14.77 5.68
N ASP A 109 13.54 15.47 6.81
CA ASP A 109 14.73 15.98 7.49
C ASP A 109 15.63 14.83 7.92
N ARG A 110 15.06 13.78 8.52
CA ARG A 110 15.81 12.59 8.94
C ARG A 110 16.44 11.85 7.76
N ALA A 111 15.70 11.68 6.66
CA ALA A 111 16.22 11.09 5.44
C ALA A 111 17.40 11.91 4.89
N ASN A 112 17.29 13.25 4.87
CA ASN A 112 18.35 14.14 4.44
C ASN A 112 19.59 14.11 5.34
N GLU A 113 19.43 13.88 6.65
CA GLU A 113 20.56 13.66 7.56
C GLU A 113 21.33 12.40 7.18
N TYR A 114 20.65 11.28 6.93
CA TYR A 114 21.28 10.04 6.48
C TYR A 114 21.98 10.21 5.13
N LEU A 115 21.39 10.93 4.19
CA LEU A 115 22.00 11.23 2.89
C LEU A 115 23.30 12.02 3.06
N ARG A 116 23.29 13.09 3.88
CA ARG A 116 24.51 13.88 4.18
C ARG A 116 25.59 13.04 4.86
N ALA A 117 25.19 12.06 5.66
CA ALA A 117 26.12 11.10 6.30
C ALA A 117 26.54 9.94 5.38
N SER A 118 26.24 10.01 4.07
CA SER A 118 26.49 8.93 3.11
C SER A 118 25.88 7.60 3.55
N LEU A 119 24.67 7.65 4.09
CA LEU A 119 23.86 6.53 4.60
C LEU A 119 24.50 5.76 5.78
N LYS A 120 25.50 6.36 6.46
CA LYS A 120 26.07 5.75 7.67
C LYS A 120 24.98 5.57 8.73
N GLY A 121 24.90 4.34 9.29
CA GLY A 121 23.91 3.98 10.31
C GLY A 121 22.57 3.51 9.76
N VAL A 122 22.39 3.48 8.44
CA VAL A 122 21.21 2.83 7.83
C VAL A 122 21.46 1.32 7.78
N ALA A 123 20.72 0.56 8.60
CA ALA A 123 20.75 -0.89 8.56
C ALA A 123 19.97 -1.40 7.32
N ARG A 124 20.55 -2.34 6.59
CA ARG A 124 19.90 -3.05 5.46
C ARG A 124 20.13 -4.54 5.58
N CYS A 125 19.20 -5.34 5.15
CA CYS A 125 19.33 -6.79 5.05
C CYS A 125 19.28 -7.24 3.60
N ASN A 126 19.60 -8.52 3.37
CA ASN A 126 19.44 -9.16 2.07
C ASN A 126 18.12 -9.92 2.05
N LEU A 127 17.15 -9.49 1.22
CA LEU A 127 15.82 -10.10 1.14
C LEU A 127 15.86 -11.59 0.76
N ASN A 128 16.89 -12.03 0.03
CA ASN A 128 17.06 -13.43 -0.37
C ASN A 128 17.67 -14.31 0.74
N GLN A 129 18.04 -13.73 1.87
CA GLN A 129 18.70 -14.41 2.99
C GLN A 129 17.91 -14.32 4.30
N LEU A 130 16.68 -13.89 4.25
CA LEU A 130 15.83 -13.80 5.46
C LEU A 130 15.74 -15.15 6.17
N GLY A 131 15.87 -15.13 7.49
CA GLY A 131 15.89 -16.32 8.34
C GLY A 131 17.24 -17.05 8.44
N GLN A 132 18.25 -16.61 7.70
CA GLN A 132 19.62 -17.15 7.83
C GLN A 132 20.37 -16.51 9.02
N PRO A 133 21.43 -17.15 9.53
CA PRO A 133 22.25 -16.57 10.62
C PRO A 133 22.73 -15.15 10.28
N GLY A 134 22.48 -14.20 11.18
CA GLY A 134 22.85 -12.80 11.01
C GLY A 134 21.90 -11.98 10.14
N GLN A 135 20.81 -12.56 9.69
CA GLN A 135 19.74 -11.85 8.95
C GLN A 135 18.45 -11.78 9.78
N PRO A 136 17.53 -10.84 9.46
CA PRO A 136 16.21 -10.79 10.10
C PRO A 136 15.43 -12.10 9.93
N ALA A 137 14.53 -12.37 10.88
CA ALA A 137 13.64 -13.51 10.79
C ALA A 137 12.71 -13.39 9.55
N ALA A 138 12.54 -14.49 8.83
CA ALA A 138 11.64 -14.52 7.67
C ALA A 138 10.18 -14.19 8.05
N SER A 139 9.79 -14.47 9.29
CA SER A 139 8.46 -14.17 9.84
C SER A 139 8.14 -12.68 9.95
N LEU A 140 9.12 -11.78 9.80
CA LEU A 140 8.87 -10.34 9.76
C LEU A 140 8.27 -9.88 8.42
N LYS A 141 8.48 -10.62 7.33
CA LYS A 141 7.82 -10.37 6.05
C LYS A 141 6.58 -11.25 5.95
N VAL A 142 5.41 -10.64 6.13
CA VAL A 142 4.13 -11.35 6.22
C VAL A 142 3.32 -11.12 4.95
N PRO A 143 2.93 -12.17 4.21
CA PRO A 143 2.02 -12.00 3.07
C PRO A 143 0.64 -11.60 3.56
N PHE A 144 0.02 -10.62 2.88
CA PHE A 144 -1.32 -10.11 3.19
C PHE A 144 -2.14 -9.95 1.91
N ASP A 145 -3.36 -10.47 1.88
CA ASP A 145 -4.24 -10.35 0.73
C ASP A 145 -5.02 -9.04 0.77
N TYR A 146 -4.41 -7.98 0.23
CA TYR A 146 -5.04 -6.66 0.13
C TYR A 146 -6.29 -6.67 -0.74
N LEU A 147 -6.28 -7.45 -1.82
CA LEU A 147 -7.37 -7.47 -2.78
C LEU A 147 -8.62 -8.07 -2.14
N ASP A 148 -8.51 -9.27 -1.60
CA ASP A 148 -9.63 -9.96 -0.97
C ASP A 148 -10.19 -9.13 0.20
N MET A 149 -9.32 -8.68 1.10
CA MET A 149 -9.71 -7.84 2.23
C MET A 149 -10.47 -6.59 1.79
N TYR A 150 -9.95 -5.87 0.79
CA TYR A 150 -10.55 -4.61 0.33
C TYR A 150 -11.89 -4.84 -0.35
N VAL A 151 -11.97 -5.84 -1.22
CA VAL A 151 -13.20 -6.18 -1.96
C VAL A 151 -14.29 -6.64 -0.99
N CYS A 152 -13.98 -7.51 -0.04
CA CYS A 152 -14.95 -7.95 0.97
C CYS A 152 -15.49 -6.79 1.83
N ASP A 153 -14.64 -5.81 2.14
CA ASP A 153 -15.01 -4.68 3.00
C ASP A 153 -15.81 -3.58 2.29
N LEU A 154 -15.91 -3.61 0.94
CA LEU A 154 -16.67 -2.60 0.19
C LEU A 154 -18.16 -2.56 0.58
N GLY A 155 -18.76 -3.69 0.89
CA GLY A 155 -20.14 -3.77 1.35
C GLY A 155 -20.42 -3.08 2.67
N LEU A 156 -19.39 -2.69 3.44
CA LEU A 156 -19.54 -1.91 4.67
C LEU A 156 -19.79 -0.41 4.41
N VAL A 157 -19.48 0.07 3.22
CA VAL A 157 -19.54 1.49 2.87
C VAL A 157 -20.36 1.79 1.62
N LEU A 158 -20.67 0.77 0.82
CA LEU A 158 -21.46 0.88 -0.42
C LEU A 158 -22.66 -0.07 -0.38
N ASP A 159 -23.81 0.41 -0.82
CA ASP A 159 -25.00 -0.43 -1.06
C ASP A 159 -24.89 -1.12 -2.43
N LEU A 160 -24.09 -2.18 -2.47
CA LEU A 160 -23.84 -2.94 -3.70
C LEU A 160 -25.04 -3.79 -4.13
N GLU A 161 -25.94 -4.12 -3.20
CA GLU A 161 -27.22 -4.79 -3.51
C GLU A 161 -28.12 -3.89 -4.36
N THR A 162 -28.25 -2.62 -3.99
CA THR A 162 -29.01 -1.64 -4.79
C THR A 162 -28.39 -1.47 -6.18
N ILE A 163 -27.06 -1.41 -6.28
CA ILE A 163 -26.37 -1.30 -7.57
C ILE A 163 -26.64 -2.54 -8.45
N ARG A 164 -26.53 -3.72 -7.87
CA ARG A 164 -26.85 -4.99 -8.54
C ARG A 164 -28.30 -5.03 -9.02
N GLY A 165 -29.24 -4.70 -8.11
CA GLY A 165 -30.68 -4.70 -8.40
C GLY A 165 -31.08 -3.71 -9.49
N ALA A 166 -30.35 -2.63 -9.67
CA ALA A 166 -30.59 -1.64 -10.71
C ALA A 166 -30.23 -2.13 -12.12
N GLY A 167 -29.47 -3.23 -12.26
CA GLY A 167 -29.10 -3.81 -13.55
C GLY A 167 -28.20 -2.91 -14.41
N VAL A 168 -27.48 -1.97 -13.80
CA VAL A 168 -26.61 -1.03 -14.54
C VAL A 168 -25.40 -1.76 -15.11
N ARG A 169 -25.09 -1.50 -16.37
CA ARG A 169 -23.84 -1.97 -16.98
C ARG A 169 -22.72 -0.99 -16.68
N ILE A 170 -21.67 -1.49 -16.06
CA ILE A 170 -20.53 -0.69 -15.59
C ILE A 170 -19.30 -1.02 -16.45
N GLY A 171 -18.70 -0.02 -17.06
CA GLY A 171 -17.38 -0.12 -17.69
C GLY A 171 -16.35 0.52 -16.79
N ALA A 172 -15.31 -0.22 -16.37
CA ALA A 172 -14.23 0.29 -15.57
C ALA A 172 -12.93 0.35 -16.38
N ASP A 173 -12.35 1.54 -16.50
CA ASP A 173 -11.00 1.70 -17.05
C ASP A 173 -10.04 2.14 -15.93
N PRO A 174 -9.19 1.23 -15.42
CA PRO A 174 -8.21 1.54 -14.40
C PRO A 174 -7.00 2.33 -14.94
N LEU A 175 -6.99 2.69 -16.22
CA LEU A 175 -5.92 3.45 -16.87
C LEU A 175 -4.50 2.86 -16.65
N GLY A 176 -4.40 1.53 -16.63
CA GLY A 176 -3.14 0.83 -16.38
C GLY A 176 -2.62 0.91 -14.93
N GLY A 177 -3.41 1.47 -14.02
CA GLY A 177 -3.02 1.70 -12.64
C GLY A 177 -3.16 0.49 -11.72
N ALA A 178 -2.84 0.66 -10.45
CA ALA A 178 -2.77 -0.39 -9.44
C ALA A 178 -4.10 -1.11 -9.14
N SER A 179 -5.24 -0.55 -9.57
CA SER A 179 -6.56 -1.12 -9.33
C SER A 179 -7.05 -2.10 -10.41
N VAL A 180 -6.23 -2.43 -11.41
CA VAL A 180 -6.64 -3.32 -12.51
C VAL A 180 -7.27 -4.61 -12.01
N ASP A 181 -6.60 -5.30 -11.08
CA ASP A 181 -7.07 -6.60 -10.57
C ASP A 181 -8.32 -6.47 -9.66
N TYR A 182 -8.54 -5.30 -9.07
CA TYR A 182 -9.63 -5.07 -8.11
C TYR A 182 -11.00 -5.01 -8.78
N TRP A 183 -11.11 -4.39 -9.96
CA TRP A 183 -12.40 -4.20 -10.62
C TRP A 183 -13.06 -5.50 -11.03
N GLY A 184 -12.28 -6.45 -11.55
CA GLY A 184 -12.80 -7.79 -11.87
C GLY A 184 -13.31 -8.51 -10.64
N ALA A 185 -12.53 -8.50 -9.55
CA ALA A 185 -12.90 -9.12 -8.29
C ALA A 185 -14.15 -8.49 -7.66
N ILE A 186 -14.32 -7.16 -7.76
CA ILE A 186 -15.54 -6.46 -7.31
C ILE A 186 -16.76 -6.93 -8.12
N GLY A 187 -16.63 -7.01 -9.45
CA GLY A 187 -17.71 -7.48 -10.32
C GLY A 187 -18.12 -8.91 -9.96
N GLU A 188 -17.18 -9.79 -9.75
CA GLU A 188 -17.40 -11.18 -9.41
C GLU A 188 -18.00 -11.34 -7.99
N GLN A 189 -17.41 -10.70 -6.98
CA GLN A 189 -17.83 -10.82 -5.59
C GLN A 189 -19.28 -10.34 -5.37
N TYR A 190 -19.70 -9.28 -6.06
CA TYR A 190 -20.99 -8.65 -5.85
C TYR A 190 -21.99 -8.89 -6.99
N ASP A 191 -21.67 -9.80 -7.89
CA ASP A 191 -22.52 -10.14 -9.07
C ASP A 191 -22.98 -8.89 -9.83
N LEU A 192 -22.01 -8.00 -10.14
CA LEU A 192 -22.28 -6.77 -10.87
C LEU A 192 -22.04 -6.98 -12.37
N SER A 193 -22.88 -6.36 -13.21
CA SER A 193 -22.63 -6.29 -14.65
C SER A 193 -21.47 -5.33 -14.95
N LEU A 194 -20.25 -5.71 -14.52
CA LEU A 194 -19.05 -4.92 -14.59
C LEU A 194 -18.05 -5.52 -15.59
N THR A 195 -17.56 -4.70 -16.50
CA THR A 195 -16.53 -5.07 -17.46
C THR A 195 -15.31 -4.19 -17.29
N VAL A 196 -14.13 -4.79 -17.16
CA VAL A 196 -12.85 -4.06 -17.19
C VAL A 196 -12.52 -3.80 -18.67
N VAL A 197 -12.68 -2.56 -19.11
CA VAL A 197 -12.51 -2.21 -20.53
C VAL A 197 -11.05 -2.09 -20.95
N ASN A 198 -10.13 -1.90 -19.98
CA ASN A 198 -8.69 -1.89 -20.20
C ASN A 198 -7.99 -2.70 -19.10
N PRO A 199 -7.79 -4.02 -19.30
CA PRO A 199 -7.17 -4.87 -18.29
C PRO A 199 -5.63 -4.78 -18.27
N SER A 200 -5.03 -3.94 -19.09
CA SER A 200 -3.58 -3.83 -19.19
C SER A 200 -3.02 -3.03 -18.03
N VAL A 201 -1.96 -3.54 -17.40
CA VAL A 201 -1.12 -2.77 -16.50
C VAL A 201 -0.03 -2.10 -17.32
N ALA A 202 0.07 -0.79 -17.27
CA ALA A 202 1.06 -0.05 -18.03
C ALA A 202 1.82 0.95 -17.15
N VAL A 203 3.09 0.72 -16.98
CA VAL A 203 4.01 1.58 -16.22
C VAL A 203 4.03 3.03 -16.75
N SER A 204 3.80 3.22 -18.05
CA SER A 204 3.80 4.52 -18.72
C SER A 204 2.43 5.21 -18.76
N TYR A 205 1.39 4.58 -18.25
CA TYR A 205 0.01 5.05 -18.45
C TYR A 205 -0.44 6.08 -17.39
N THR A 206 0.27 6.18 -16.30
CA THR A 206 -0.13 7.01 -15.16
C THR A 206 -0.04 8.51 -15.40
N HIS A 207 0.56 8.95 -16.52
CA HIS A 207 0.58 10.37 -16.82
C HIS A 207 -0.07 10.71 -18.13
N LEU A 208 -1.13 9.99 -18.50
CA LEU A 208 -2.11 10.66 -19.20
C LEU A 208 -2.08 11.16 -20.56
N ARG A 209 -2.84 10.46 -21.14
CA ARG A 209 -3.69 11.03 -22.18
C ARG A 209 -5.10 11.42 -21.68
N ALA A 210 -5.23 11.74 -20.41
CA ALA A 210 -6.51 12.14 -19.83
C ALA A 210 -6.90 13.59 -20.15
N HIS A 211 -6.14 14.27 -20.97
CA HIS A 211 -6.37 15.65 -21.38
C HIS A 211 -6.29 15.89 -22.90
N GLU A 212 -6.32 14.84 -23.72
CA GLU A 212 -6.52 14.98 -25.17
C GLU A 212 -7.97 14.69 -25.57
#